data_0ad0746d8df5958f55d51e59446b0c7c
#
_entry.id   0ad0746d8df5958f55d51e59446b0c7c
#
_cell.length_a   1.000
_cell.length_b   1.000
_cell.length_c   1.000
_cell.angle_alpha   90.00
_cell.angle_beta   90.00
_cell.angle_gamma   90.00
#
_symmetry.space_group_name_H-M   'P 1'
#
loop_
_entity.id
_entity.type
_entity.pdbx_description
1 polymer ?
#
loop_
_entity_poly.entity_id
_entity_poly.type
_entity_poly.pdbx_seq_one_letter_code
_entity_poly.pdbx_strand_id
1 'polypeptide(L)'
;EAKRLVRTEMVRVQTQAQIDSYKANGWEEFEFLAYGTASCEICNALNKKHFKISDFQPAENAPPMHPNCRCRTAPYEDEEEYQKWLDSFGDNSVKFAKDDILKDTDRVYTKSEIEQIAQRTFELVNRYVDNESKWSGRIIVDDSFGRCAKLWNCDIVTTSKTSPHMILHEQIHAHSISYYDVDTYRENHKIEEASVQLLAQEISKREGIEIIHSQYDEMVSDLRAIRKKMKVFDSDLEFAKMLIKIPVVDRIGWLEEQAYNQMLKNGTIKELEEINSLIERVQ
;
A
#
# COMPACT_ATOMS: atom_id res chain seq x y z
N GLU A 1 10.16 -42.65 -9.73
CA GLU A 1 9.10 -42.11 -10.61
C GLU A 1 7.98 -41.42 -9.81
N ALA A 2 7.40 -42.03 -8.79
CA ALA A 2 6.28 -41.50 -8.03
C ALA A 2 6.58 -40.10 -7.43
N LYS A 3 7.76 -39.91 -6.79
CA LYS A 3 8.16 -38.59 -6.23
C LYS A 3 8.28 -37.50 -7.31
N ARG A 4 8.70 -37.87 -8.52
CA ARG A 4 8.83 -36.93 -9.65
C ARG A 4 7.45 -36.48 -10.13
N LEU A 5 6.53 -37.44 -10.26
CA LEU A 5 5.15 -37.17 -10.65
C LEU A 5 4.48 -36.26 -9.61
N VAL A 6 4.53 -36.62 -8.33
CA VAL A 6 3.92 -35.82 -7.24
C VAL A 6 4.44 -34.37 -7.24
N ARG A 7 5.75 -34.17 -7.37
CA ARG A 7 6.33 -32.78 -7.39
C ARG A 7 5.84 -32.01 -8.59
N THR A 8 5.75 -32.61 -9.77
CA THR A 8 5.29 -31.97 -10.99
C THR A 8 3.82 -31.56 -10.88
N GLU A 9 2.98 -32.45 -10.37
CA GLU A 9 1.55 -32.16 -10.17
C GLU A 9 1.31 -31.15 -9.06
N MET A 10 2.10 -31.15 -7.98
CA MET A 10 2.04 -30.09 -6.96
C MET A 10 2.33 -28.70 -7.56
N VAL A 11 3.36 -28.57 -8.39
CA VAL A 11 3.66 -27.30 -9.07
C VAL A 11 2.51 -26.90 -9.99
N ARG A 12 1.91 -27.85 -10.72
CA ARG A 12 0.76 -27.57 -11.58
C ARG A 12 -0.43 -27.00 -10.80
N VAL A 13 -0.80 -27.67 -9.70
CA VAL A 13 -1.93 -27.25 -8.85
C VAL A 13 -1.63 -25.88 -8.21
N GLN A 14 -0.42 -25.68 -7.71
CA GLN A 14 -0.02 -24.41 -7.12
C GLN A 14 -0.05 -23.26 -8.15
N THR A 15 0.48 -23.48 -9.36
CA THR A 15 0.46 -22.47 -10.41
C THR A 15 -0.96 -22.15 -10.84
N GLN A 16 -1.84 -23.16 -10.99
CA GLN A 16 -3.25 -22.93 -11.31
C GLN A 16 -3.92 -22.08 -10.24
N ALA A 17 -3.74 -22.43 -8.95
CA ALA A 17 -4.32 -21.68 -7.85
C ALA A 17 -3.80 -20.22 -7.77
N GLN A 18 -2.51 -20.00 -8.10
CA GLN A 18 -1.93 -18.67 -8.19
C GLN A 18 -2.58 -17.85 -9.32
N ILE A 19 -2.69 -18.42 -10.52
CA ILE A 19 -3.32 -17.75 -11.66
C ILE A 19 -4.80 -17.43 -11.38
N ASP A 20 -5.53 -18.37 -10.78
CA ASP A 20 -6.92 -18.14 -10.39
C ASP A 20 -7.03 -17.00 -9.35
N SER A 21 -6.08 -16.95 -8.42
CA SER A 21 -5.98 -15.85 -7.46
C SER A 21 -5.66 -14.52 -8.14
N TYR A 22 -4.71 -14.49 -9.09
CA TYR A 22 -4.39 -13.26 -9.82
C TYR A 22 -5.60 -12.74 -10.58
N LYS A 23 -6.30 -13.64 -11.27
CA LYS A 23 -7.53 -13.32 -12.00
C LYS A 23 -8.63 -12.79 -11.08
N ALA A 24 -8.82 -13.42 -9.91
CA ALA A 24 -9.82 -13.00 -8.94
C ALA A 24 -9.50 -11.62 -8.31
N ASN A 25 -8.22 -11.23 -8.31
CA ASN A 25 -7.74 -9.94 -7.83
C ASN A 25 -7.51 -8.92 -8.95
N GLY A 26 -8.06 -9.14 -10.15
CA GLY A 26 -8.06 -8.16 -11.23
C GLY A 26 -6.74 -8.00 -12.00
N TRP A 27 -5.74 -8.86 -11.76
CA TRP A 27 -4.51 -8.85 -12.53
C TRP A 27 -4.75 -9.31 -13.97
N GLU A 28 -4.14 -8.64 -14.93
CA GLU A 28 -4.24 -9.02 -16.34
C GLU A 28 -3.05 -9.84 -16.81
N GLU A 29 -1.87 -9.67 -16.19
CA GLU A 29 -0.63 -10.31 -16.57
C GLU A 29 0.08 -11.00 -15.40
N PHE A 30 0.93 -11.96 -15.73
CA PHE A 30 1.83 -12.63 -14.77
C PHE A 30 3.24 -12.73 -15.33
N GLU A 31 4.22 -12.70 -14.43
CA GLU A 31 5.64 -12.89 -14.74
C GLU A 31 6.05 -14.33 -14.45
N PHE A 32 6.84 -14.92 -15.36
CA PHE A 32 7.49 -16.22 -15.15
C PHE A 32 8.79 -16.06 -14.36
N LEU A 33 8.90 -16.78 -13.25
CA LEU A 33 10.08 -16.75 -12.37
C LEU A 33 10.81 -18.08 -12.38
N ALA A 34 11.98 -18.12 -13.00
CA ALA A 34 12.85 -19.28 -12.99
C ALA A 34 13.48 -19.51 -11.61
N TYR A 35 13.75 -20.77 -11.25
CA TYR A 35 14.34 -21.15 -9.97
C TYR A 35 15.86 -20.89 -9.94
N GLY A 36 16.27 -19.60 -9.97
CA GLY A 36 17.65 -19.16 -9.85
C GLY A 36 18.62 -19.78 -10.89
N THR A 37 19.89 -19.80 -10.57
CA THR A 37 20.98 -20.26 -11.47
C THR A 37 20.95 -21.75 -11.80
N ALA A 38 20.17 -22.56 -11.07
CA ALA A 38 20.02 -24.01 -11.31
C ALA A 38 18.87 -24.37 -12.28
N SER A 39 18.25 -23.38 -12.91
CA SER A 39 17.17 -23.59 -13.88
C SER A 39 17.72 -24.11 -15.21
N CYS A 40 16.93 -24.93 -15.90
CA CYS A 40 17.26 -25.39 -17.25
C CYS A 40 17.14 -24.26 -18.28
N GLU A 41 17.67 -24.46 -19.47
CA GLU A 41 17.66 -23.48 -20.56
C GLU A 41 16.24 -23.00 -20.93
N ILE A 42 15.27 -23.91 -20.96
CA ILE A 42 13.87 -23.60 -21.26
C ILE A 42 13.30 -22.62 -20.23
N CYS A 43 13.49 -22.92 -18.94
CA CYS A 43 12.99 -22.06 -17.86
C CYS A 43 13.71 -20.71 -17.81
N ASN A 44 15.04 -20.71 -18.05
CA ASN A 44 15.81 -19.47 -18.09
C ASN A 44 15.41 -18.57 -19.26
N ALA A 45 15.05 -19.17 -20.41
CA ALA A 45 14.57 -18.40 -21.56
C ALA A 45 13.24 -17.70 -21.33
N LEU A 46 12.46 -18.14 -20.34
CA LEU A 46 11.17 -17.55 -19.94
C LEU A 46 11.31 -16.64 -18.73
N ASN A 47 12.44 -16.66 -18.03
CA ASN A 47 12.64 -15.89 -16.79
C ASN A 47 12.39 -14.40 -17.01
N LYS A 48 11.54 -13.81 -16.19
CA LYS A 48 11.11 -12.41 -16.27
C LYS A 48 10.34 -12.04 -17.54
N LYS A 49 9.79 -13.01 -18.25
CA LYS A 49 8.82 -12.72 -19.31
C LYS A 49 7.41 -12.63 -18.74
N HIS A 50 6.64 -11.72 -19.30
CA HIS A 50 5.27 -11.45 -18.92
C HIS A 50 4.32 -12.10 -19.91
N PHE A 51 3.18 -12.56 -19.42
CA PHE A 51 2.15 -13.21 -20.21
C PHE A 51 0.79 -12.81 -19.68
N LYS A 52 -0.17 -12.64 -20.58
CA LYS A 52 -1.55 -12.39 -20.18
C LYS A 52 -2.12 -13.59 -19.43
N ILE A 53 -2.92 -13.35 -18.40
CA ILE A 53 -3.61 -14.38 -17.65
C ILE A 53 -4.60 -15.14 -18.54
N SER A 54 -5.19 -14.46 -19.57
CA SER A 54 -6.03 -15.09 -20.57
C SER A 54 -5.31 -16.15 -21.40
N ASP A 55 -4.01 -16.02 -21.57
CA ASP A 55 -3.17 -16.88 -22.41
C ASP A 55 -2.42 -17.93 -21.58
N PHE A 56 -2.77 -18.06 -20.29
CA PHE A 56 -2.15 -19.01 -19.39
C PHE A 56 -2.21 -20.44 -19.91
N GLN A 57 -1.05 -21.04 -20.08
CA GLN A 57 -0.92 -22.42 -20.58
C GLN A 57 0.27 -23.12 -19.92
N PRO A 58 0.02 -24.07 -19.00
CA PRO A 58 1.08 -24.87 -18.38
C PRO A 58 1.94 -25.60 -19.43
N ALA A 59 3.25 -25.63 -19.18
CA ALA A 59 4.28 -26.19 -20.07
C ALA A 59 4.56 -25.37 -21.35
N GLU A 60 3.90 -24.25 -21.56
CA GLU A 60 4.20 -23.31 -22.65
C GLU A 60 4.70 -21.96 -22.11
N ASN A 61 3.91 -21.29 -21.27
CA ASN A 61 4.25 -20.00 -20.70
C ASN A 61 4.21 -19.97 -19.16
N ALA A 62 3.82 -21.08 -18.53
CA ALA A 62 3.72 -21.18 -17.08
C ALA A 62 4.20 -22.55 -16.56
N PRO A 63 4.73 -22.61 -15.30
CA PRO A 63 5.13 -23.87 -14.68
C PRO A 63 3.96 -24.88 -14.50
N PRO A 64 4.26 -26.19 -14.51
CA PRO A 64 5.57 -26.81 -14.70
C PRO A 64 5.96 -26.94 -16.19
N MET A 65 7.15 -26.50 -16.57
CA MET A 65 7.66 -26.60 -17.93
C MET A 65 8.16 -28.02 -18.28
N HIS A 66 8.52 -28.77 -17.27
CA HIS A 66 9.09 -30.15 -17.39
C HIS A 66 8.95 -30.86 -16.04
N PRO A 67 9.17 -32.22 -16.00
CA PRO A 67 9.19 -32.96 -14.76
C PRO A 67 10.20 -32.38 -13.73
N ASN A 68 9.81 -32.28 -12.47
CA ASN A 68 10.55 -31.65 -11.38
C ASN A 68 10.80 -30.12 -11.55
N CYS A 69 10.03 -29.41 -12.37
CA CYS A 69 10.11 -27.97 -12.46
C CYS A 69 9.91 -27.33 -11.07
N ARG A 70 10.69 -26.28 -10.77
CA ARG A 70 10.64 -25.54 -9.50
C ARG A 70 10.33 -24.06 -9.72
N CYS A 71 10.05 -23.68 -10.96
CA CYS A 71 9.69 -22.31 -11.31
C CYS A 71 8.32 -21.95 -10.74
N ARG A 72 8.03 -20.68 -10.68
CA ARG A 72 6.78 -20.12 -10.15
C ARG A 72 6.33 -18.95 -11.02
N THR A 73 5.17 -18.41 -10.72
CA THR A 73 4.67 -17.17 -11.30
C THR A 73 4.57 -16.08 -10.22
N ALA A 74 4.57 -14.83 -10.64
CA ALA A 74 4.18 -13.67 -9.85
C ALA A 74 3.16 -12.85 -10.64
N PRO A 75 2.23 -12.12 -10.02
CA PRO A 75 1.42 -11.16 -10.74
C PRO A 75 2.34 -10.08 -11.32
N TYR A 76 2.02 -9.59 -12.49
CA TYR A 76 2.79 -8.54 -13.16
C TYR A 76 1.89 -7.38 -13.53
N GLU A 77 2.37 -6.19 -13.28
CA GLU A 77 1.78 -4.94 -13.74
C GLU A 77 2.89 -4.11 -14.36
N ASP A 78 2.61 -3.50 -15.50
CA ASP A 78 3.55 -2.62 -16.16
C ASP A 78 3.79 -1.38 -15.30
N GLU A 79 5.05 -1.14 -14.92
CA GLU A 79 5.44 -0.01 -14.09
C GLU A 79 5.04 1.33 -14.73
N GLU A 80 5.09 1.43 -16.09
CA GLU A 80 4.69 2.65 -16.79
C GLU A 80 3.16 2.83 -16.79
N GLU A 81 2.38 1.74 -16.90
CA GLU A 81 0.92 1.80 -16.79
C GLU A 81 0.50 2.12 -15.38
N TYR A 82 1.15 1.51 -14.38
CA TYR A 82 0.94 1.85 -12.98
C TYR A 82 1.28 3.32 -12.69
N GLN A 83 2.40 3.83 -13.25
CA GLN A 83 2.76 5.24 -13.12
C GLN A 83 1.75 6.14 -13.84
N LYS A 84 1.33 5.81 -15.05
CA LYS A 84 0.27 6.55 -15.76
C LYS A 84 -1.05 6.54 -14.98
N TRP A 85 -1.37 5.42 -14.35
CA TRP A 85 -2.53 5.31 -13.48
C TRP A 85 -2.37 6.18 -12.24
N LEU A 86 -1.25 6.13 -11.54
CA LEU A 86 -0.94 7.04 -10.45
C LEU A 86 -0.96 8.51 -10.91
N ASP A 87 -0.46 8.80 -12.10
CA ASP A 87 -0.47 10.13 -12.69
C ASP A 87 -1.88 10.58 -13.13
N SER A 88 -2.78 9.63 -13.45
CA SER A 88 -4.18 9.94 -13.75
C SER A 88 -4.96 10.46 -12.53
N PHE A 89 -4.53 10.12 -11.33
CA PHE A 89 -5.01 10.79 -10.11
C PHE A 89 -4.40 12.20 -9.95
N GLY A 90 -3.30 12.49 -10.67
CA GLY A 90 -2.54 13.73 -10.58
C GLY A 90 -3.24 14.95 -11.15
N ASP A 91 -4.28 14.80 -11.98
CA ASP A 91 -4.87 15.97 -12.65
C ASP A 91 -6.12 16.53 -11.94
N ASN A 92 -6.70 15.82 -10.98
CA ASN A 92 -7.88 16.30 -10.25
C ASN A 92 -7.82 16.23 -8.72
N SER A 93 -6.83 15.59 -8.12
CA SER A 93 -6.71 15.52 -6.66
C SER A 93 -5.29 15.59 -6.12
N VAL A 94 -4.27 15.37 -6.94
CA VAL A 94 -2.88 15.31 -6.48
C VAL A 94 -1.97 16.10 -7.41
N LYS A 95 -2.17 17.39 -7.51
CA LYS A 95 -0.97 18.25 -7.58
C LYS A 95 -0.29 18.07 -6.23
N PHE A 96 0.54 17.04 -6.08
CA PHE A 96 1.70 17.22 -5.24
C PHE A 96 2.32 18.48 -5.81
N ALA A 97 2.13 19.58 -5.12
CA ALA A 97 2.82 20.79 -5.49
C ALA A 97 4.29 20.41 -5.41
N LYS A 98 4.92 20.12 -6.58
CA LYS A 98 6.38 19.96 -6.68
C LYS A 98 7.06 21.08 -5.89
N ASP A 99 6.40 22.22 -5.82
CA ASP A 99 6.85 23.41 -5.11
C ASP A 99 6.66 23.38 -3.59
N ASP A 100 5.66 22.67 -3.04
CA ASP A 100 5.45 22.63 -1.58
C ASP A 100 6.30 21.54 -0.90
N ILE A 101 6.56 20.42 -1.57
CA ILE A 101 7.51 19.41 -1.10
C ILE A 101 8.95 19.93 -1.13
N LEU A 102 9.28 20.82 -2.08
CA LEU A 102 10.60 21.41 -2.23
C LEU A 102 10.84 22.64 -1.32
N LYS A 103 9.81 23.18 -0.67
CA LYS A 103 9.95 24.40 0.18
C LYS A 103 10.59 24.14 1.52
N ASP A 104 10.54 22.91 2.06
CA ASP A 104 10.96 22.65 3.44
C ASP A 104 12.22 21.77 3.60
N THR A 105 12.82 21.26 2.53
CA THR A 105 14.12 20.58 2.64
C THR A 105 15.03 20.95 1.48
N ASP A 106 15.88 21.94 1.66
CA ASP A 106 17.11 22.13 0.86
C ASP A 106 18.11 20.99 1.06
N ARG A 107 17.77 20.02 1.93
CA ARG A 107 18.65 18.91 2.27
C ARG A 107 18.52 17.79 1.24
N VAL A 108 19.64 17.46 0.63
CA VAL A 108 19.80 16.27 -0.18
C VAL A 108 20.41 15.18 0.71
N TYR A 109 19.74 14.04 0.79
CA TYR A 109 20.21 12.88 1.54
C TYR A 109 20.98 11.94 0.62
N THR A 110 22.03 11.32 1.13
CA THR A 110 22.69 10.20 0.48
C THR A 110 21.79 8.96 0.53
N LYS A 111 21.99 8.02 -0.39
CA LYS A 111 21.26 6.74 -0.40
C LYS A 111 21.37 6.02 0.96
N SER A 112 22.57 6.02 1.56
CA SER A 112 22.80 5.38 2.87
C SER A 112 22.02 6.05 4.01
N GLU A 113 21.88 7.38 4.00
CA GLU A 113 21.06 8.09 4.98
C GLU A 113 19.57 7.77 4.80
N ILE A 114 19.10 7.69 3.54
CA ILE A 114 17.71 7.32 3.22
C ILE A 114 17.41 5.88 3.67
N GLU A 115 18.33 4.94 3.45
CA GLU A 115 18.21 3.56 3.94
C GLU A 115 18.14 3.51 5.47
N GLN A 116 18.94 4.33 6.17
CA GLN A 116 18.88 4.44 7.64
C GLN A 116 17.55 5.07 8.11
N ILE A 117 17.05 6.09 7.42
CA ILE A 117 15.73 6.70 7.73
C ILE A 117 14.63 5.66 7.53
N ALA A 118 14.66 4.91 6.42
CA ALA A 118 13.67 3.87 6.14
C ALA A 118 13.65 2.78 7.22
N GLN A 119 14.82 2.32 7.64
CA GLN A 119 14.93 1.33 8.72
C GLN A 119 14.41 1.89 10.05
N ARG A 120 14.76 3.13 10.40
CA ARG A 120 14.31 3.78 11.64
C ARG A 120 12.80 4.01 11.64
N THR A 121 12.23 4.47 10.53
CA THR A 121 10.78 4.69 10.41
C THR A 121 10.02 3.38 10.44
N PHE A 122 10.54 2.30 9.86
CA PHE A 122 9.99 0.95 9.98
C PHE A 122 9.93 0.49 11.44
N GLU A 123 11.05 0.57 12.16
CA GLU A 123 11.10 0.21 13.58
C GLU A 123 10.19 1.09 14.43
N LEU A 124 10.06 2.35 14.05
CA LEU A 124 9.19 3.30 14.71
C LEU A 124 7.72 2.90 14.54
N VAL A 125 7.26 2.64 13.31
CA VAL A 125 5.87 2.23 13.06
C VAL A 125 5.53 0.94 13.80
N ASN A 126 6.41 -0.05 13.83
CA ASN A 126 6.24 -1.30 14.58
C ASN A 126 6.03 -1.09 16.10
N ARG A 127 6.44 0.05 16.67
CA ARG A 127 6.16 0.38 18.08
C ARG A 127 4.74 0.92 18.30
N TYR A 128 4.12 1.45 17.25
CA TYR A 128 2.80 2.08 17.32
C TYR A 128 1.68 1.20 16.75
N VAL A 129 1.99 0.34 15.79
CA VAL A 129 1.03 -0.48 15.06
C VAL A 129 1.38 -1.96 15.21
N ASP A 130 0.41 -2.77 15.61
CA ASP A 130 0.59 -4.22 15.82
C ASP A 130 0.42 -5.02 14.50
N ASN A 131 -0.01 -4.38 13.41
CA ASN A 131 -0.14 -5.05 12.12
C ASN A 131 1.24 -5.43 11.58
N GLU A 132 1.35 -6.62 11.01
CA GLU A 132 2.55 -7.03 10.31
C GLU A 132 2.80 -6.14 9.08
N SER A 133 4.01 -5.62 8.96
CA SER A 133 4.42 -4.83 7.81
C SER A 133 4.57 -5.70 6.57
N LYS A 134 4.10 -5.20 5.45
CA LYS A 134 4.33 -5.80 4.13
C LYS A 134 5.55 -5.21 3.41
N TRP A 135 6.25 -4.27 4.02
CA TRP A 135 7.44 -3.67 3.41
C TRP A 135 8.46 -4.74 3.03
N SER A 136 8.95 -4.69 1.79
CA SER A 136 9.92 -5.64 1.24
C SER A 136 11.31 -5.55 1.88
N GLY A 137 11.57 -4.51 2.70
CA GLY A 137 12.90 -4.15 3.21
C GLY A 137 13.73 -3.33 2.23
N ARG A 138 13.19 -2.98 1.06
CA ARG A 138 13.91 -2.25 0.02
C ARG A 138 13.39 -0.82 -0.13
N ILE A 139 14.33 0.13 -0.25
CA ILE A 139 14.05 1.50 -0.64
C ILE A 139 14.86 1.86 -1.90
N ILE A 140 14.19 2.45 -2.88
CA ILE A 140 14.75 2.87 -4.15
C ILE A 140 14.87 4.39 -4.12
N VAL A 141 16.04 4.91 -4.43
CA VAL A 141 16.26 6.36 -4.56
C VAL A 141 16.34 6.69 -6.05
N ASP A 142 15.31 7.37 -6.53
CA ASP A 142 15.19 7.76 -7.94
C ASP A 142 14.64 9.19 -8.03
N ASP A 143 15.53 10.13 -8.38
CA ASP A 143 15.17 11.54 -8.50
C ASP A 143 14.26 11.83 -9.71
N SER A 144 14.20 10.91 -10.67
CA SER A 144 13.29 11.02 -11.82
C SER A 144 11.83 10.71 -11.46
N PHE A 145 11.62 9.92 -10.42
CA PHE A 145 10.28 9.56 -9.93
C PHE A 145 9.50 10.74 -9.35
N GLY A 146 10.19 11.72 -8.76
CA GLY A 146 9.64 13.01 -8.36
C GLY A 146 8.79 13.01 -7.10
N ARG A 147 8.59 11.87 -6.41
CA ARG A 147 7.78 11.73 -5.18
C ARG A 147 8.28 10.59 -4.29
N CYS A 148 7.66 10.43 -3.10
CA CYS A 148 7.79 9.23 -2.28
C CYS A 148 6.53 8.39 -2.43
N ALA A 149 6.66 7.09 -2.61
CA ALA A 149 5.52 6.18 -2.72
C ALA A 149 5.90 4.74 -2.33
N LYS A 150 4.95 4.01 -1.75
CA LYS A 150 5.04 2.56 -1.62
C LYS A 150 4.48 1.91 -2.88
N LEU A 151 5.27 1.08 -3.53
CA LEU A 151 4.90 0.33 -4.72
C LEU A 151 4.05 -0.91 -4.37
N TRP A 152 3.40 -1.50 -5.38
CA TRP A 152 2.60 -2.73 -5.21
C TRP A 152 3.41 -3.92 -4.69
N ASN A 153 4.68 -4.04 -5.09
CA ASN A 153 5.61 -5.04 -4.57
C ASN A 153 6.12 -4.73 -3.16
N CYS A 154 5.57 -3.68 -2.54
CA CYS A 154 5.91 -3.20 -1.21
C CYS A 154 7.36 -2.66 -1.06
N ASP A 155 8.04 -2.32 -2.15
CA ASP A 155 9.20 -1.45 -2.11
C ASP A 155 8.75 0.00 -1.82
N ILE A 156 9.63 0.79 -1.24
CA ILE A 156 9.43 2.25 -1.15
C ILE A 156 10.35 2.89 -2.17
N VAL A 157 9.80 3.75 -3.03
CA VAL A 157 10.57 4.61 -3.92
C VAL A 157 10.53 6.04 -3.40
N THR A 158 11.64 6.75 -3.48
CA THR A 158 11.73 8.15 -3.04
C THR A 158 12.81 8.88 -3.81
N THR A 159 12.88 10.20 -3.65
CA THR A 159 13.93 11.04 -4.23
C THR A 159 15.04 11.31 -3.20
N SER A 160 16.18 11.82 -3.66
CA SER A 160 17.25 12.28 -2.75
C SER A 160 16.82 13.48 -1.86
N LYS A 161 15.75 14.19 -2.25
CA LYS A 161 15.12 15.29 -1.49
C LYS A 161 13.88 14.82 -0.73
N THR A 162 13.97 13.73 -0.04
CA THR A 162 12.88 13.19 0.80
C THR A 162 12.93 13.78 2.22
N SER A 163 11.94 13.42 3.04
CA SER A 163 11.95 13.72 4.47
C SER A 163 11.66 12.46 5.28
N PRO A 164 12.08 12.40 6.56
CA PRO A 164 11.70 11.30 7.45
C PRO A 164 10.19 11.13 7.59
N HIS A 165 9.41 12.23 7.53
CA HIS A 165 7.95 12.19 7.58
C HIS A 165 7.35 11.50 6.36
N MET A 166 7.86 11.78 5.15
CA MET A 166 7.39 11.13 3.93
C MET A 166 7.67 9.63 3.95
N ILE A 167 8.88 9.22 4.34
CA ILE A 167 9.21 7.80 4.44
C ILE A 167 8.36 7.12 5.54
N LEU A 168 8.11 7.79 6.66
CA LEU A 168 7.21 7.30 7.72
C LEU A 168 5.79 7.08 7.18
N HIS A 169 5.27 7.99 6.37
CA HIS A 169 3.97 7.85 5.71
C HIS A 169 3.89 6.56 4.89
N GLU A 170 4.88 6.30 4.03
CA GLU A 170 4.94 5.09 3.21
C GLU A 170 5.11 3.80 4.06
N GLN A 171 5.83 3.88 5.16
CA GLN A 171 5.94 2.75 6.11
C GLN A 171 4.59 2.44 6.76
N ILE A 172 3.76 3.44 7.05
CA ILE A 172 2.41 3.23 7.58
C ILE A 172 1.51 2.57 6.54
N HIS A 173 1.59 2.95 5.27
CA HIS A 173 0.91 2.24 4.18
C HIS A 173 1.30 0.76 4.15
N ALA A 174 2.57 0.44 4.40
CA ALA A 174 3.02 -0.95 4.44
C ALA A 174 2.46 -1.76 5.63
N HIS A 175 1.97 -1.09 6.67
CA HIS A 175 1.29 -1.71 7.83
C HIS A 175 -0.25 -1.69 7.69
N SER A 176 -0.79 -0.91 6.78
CA SER A 176 -2.22 -0.80 6.55
C SER A 176 -2.78 -2.04 5.84
N ILE A 177 -4.01 -2.43 6.16
CA ILE A 177 -4.75 -3.48 5.44
C ILE A 177 -5.51 -2.80 4.29
N SER A 178 -4.79 -2.35 3.27
CA SER A 178 -5.31 -1.51 2.18
C SER A 178 -5.21 -2.16 0.80
N TYR A 179 -4.45 -3.25 0.65
CA TYR A 179 -4.15 -3.83 -0.65
C TYR A 179 -4.97 -5.08 -0.92
N TYR A 180 -5.97 -4.92 -1.78
CA TYR A 180 -6.79 -6.00 -2.34
C TYR A 180 -6.57 -6.08 -3.86
N ASP A 181 -6.91 -5.01 -4.55
CA ASP A 181 -6.78 -4.81 -6.00
C ASP A 181 -6.83 -3.30 -6.30
N VAL A 182 -6.56 -2.94 -7.56
CA VAL A 182 -6.48 -1.52 -8.00
C VAL A 182 -7.81 -0.79 -7.82
N ASP A 183 -8.93 -1.43 -8.14
CA ASP A 183 -10.24 -0.79 -8.08
C ASP A 183 -10.67 -0.57 -6.63
N THR A 184 -10.46 -1.54 -5.77
CA THR A 184 -10.69 -1.41 -4.32
C THR A 184 -9.85 -0.28 -3.71
N TYR A 185 -8.57 -0.18 -4.09
CA TYR A 185 -7.71 0.92 -3.62
C TYR A 185 -8.23 2.27 -4.13
N ARG A 186 -8.60 2.36 -5.40
CA ARG A 186 -9.13 3.58 -6.03
C ARG A 186 -10.39 4.09 -5.33
N GLU A 187 -11.31 3.19 -5.02
CA GLU A 187 -12.56 3.53 -4.33
C GLU A 187 -12.34 4.01 -2.90
N ASN A 188 -11.29 3.54 -2.24
CA ASN A 188 -11.00 3.82 -0.83
C ASN A 188 -9.77 4.71 -0.62
N HIS A 189 -9.23 5.30 -1.69
CA HIS A 189 -7.97 6.06 -1.66
C HIS A 189 -8.00 7.20 -0.63
N LYS A 190 -9.05 8.01 -0.59
CA LYS A 190 -9.11 9.16 0.30
C LYS A 190 -9.06 8.77 1.77
N ILE A 191 -9.86 7.77 2.19
CA ILE A 191 -9.85 7.31 3.58
C ILE A 191 -8.55 6.60 3.95
N GLU A 192 -7.90 5.92 3.01
CA GLU A 192 -6.58 5.34 3.22
C GLU A 192 -5.54 6.43 3.48
N GLU A 193 -5.40 7.40 2.58
CA GLU A 193 -4.44 8.49 2.68
C GLU A 193 -4.67 9.35 3.93
N ALA A 194 -5.93 9.70 4.22
CA ALA A 194 -6.28 10.47 5.41
C ALA A 194 -5.91 9.73 6.70
N SER A 195 -6.16 8.41 6.76
CA SER A 195 -5.84 7.59 7.94
C SER A 195 -4.34 7.47 8.14
N VAL A 196 -3.59 7.23 7.07
CA VAL A 196 -2.13 7.11 7.08
C VAL A 196 -1.49 8.45 7.46
N GLN A 197 -1.92 9.55 6.85
CA GLN A 197 -1.41 10.88 7.15
C GLN A 197 -1.72 11.31 8.59
N LEU A 198 -2.90 11.00 9.10
CA LEU A 198 -3.25 11.26 10.50
C LEU A 198 -2.28 10.55 11.44
N LEU A 199 -2.02 9.27 11.22
CA LEU A 199 -1.09 8.50 12.05
C LEU A 199 0.35 9.01 11.90
N ALA A 200 0.79 9.32 10.67
CA ALA A 200 2.11 9.90 10.41
C ALA A 200 2.33 11.22 11.18
N GLN A 201 1.33 12.10 11.17
CA GLN A 201 1.40 13.35 11.92
C GLN A 201 1.45 13.12 13.44
N GLU A 202 0.66 12.18 13.97
CA GLU A 202 0.63 11.91 15.40
C GLU A 202 1.92 11.23 15.91
N ILE A 203 2.50 10.33 15.13
CA ILE A 203 3.83 9.75 15.42
C ILE A 203 4.90 10.84 15.33
N SER A 204 4.90 11.63 14.26
CA SER A 204 5.88 12.70 14.05
C SER A 204 5.91 13.70 15.19
N LYS A 205 4.74 14.15 15.69
CA LYS A 205 4.64 15.01 16.86
C LYS A 205 5.31 14.43 18.11
N ARG A 206 5.14 13.12 18.34
CA ARG A 206 5.67 12.45 19.53
C ARG A 206 7.18 12.20 19.44
N GLU A 207 7.65 11.93 18.25
CA GLU A 207 9.06 11.53 18.00
C GLU A 207 9.93 12.73 17.56
N GLY A 208 9.35 13.94 17.48
CA GLY A 208 10.09 15.15 17.08
C GLY A 208 10.52 15.16 15.62
N ILE A 209 9.76 14.48 14.75
CA ILE A 209 9.95 14.50 13.31
C ILE A 209 9.21 15.71 12.75
N GLU A 210 9.87 16.47 11.87
CA GLU A 210 9.24 17.60 11.18
C GLU A 210 8.09 17.10 10.29
N ILE A 211 6.90 17.69 10.49
CA ILE A 211 5.71 17.32 9.75
C ILE A 211 5.70 18.02 8.41
N ILE A 212 5.60 17.26 7.34
CA ILE A 212 5.35 17.80 6.01
C ILE A 212 3.84 17.88 5.78
N HIS A 213 3.37 19.08 5.51
CA HIS A 213 1.98 19.33 5.16
C HIS A 213 1.69 18.83 3.75
N SER A 214 0.52 18.23 3.57
CA SER A 214 0.09 17.63 2.31
C SER A 214 -1.35 18.06 1.98
N GLN A 215 -1.76 17.77 0.76
CA GLN A 215 -3.16 17.94 0.32
C GLN A 215 -4.17 17.12 1.14
N TYR A 216 -3.71 16.12 1.90
CA TYR A 216 -4.57 15.32 2.78
C TYR A 216 -4.89 15.98 4.10
N ASP A 217 -4.31 17.15 4.41
CA ASP A 217 -4.48 17.84 5.71
C ASP A 217 -5.93 18.26 5.98
N GLU A 218 -6.71 18.59 4.94
CA GLU A 218 -8.14 18.83 5.09
C GLU A 218 -8.87 17.56 5.55
N MET A 219 -8.63 16.43 4.91
CA MET A 219 -9.23 15.15 5.29
C MET A 219 -8.77 14.68 6.67
N VAL A 220 -7.52 14.94 7.03
CA VAL A 220 -7.01 14.72 8.41
C VAL A 220 -7.76 15.59 9.41
N SER A 221 -8.05 16.84 9.07
CA SER A 221 -8.86 17.73 9.91
C SER A 221 -10.28 17.18 10.10
N ASP A 222 -10.89 16.63 9.04
CA ASP A 222 -12.20 16.00 9.10
C ASP A 222 -12.19 14.76 9.98
N LEU A 223 -11.20 13.88 9.87
CA LEU A 223 -11.02 12.73 10.75
C LEU A 223 -10.89 13.13 12.23
N ARG A 224 -10.13 14.18 12.52
CA ARG A 224 -10.05 14.75 13.89
C ARG A 224 -11.40 15.27 14.39
N ALA A 225 -12.17 15.93 13.51
CA ALA A 225 -13.50 16.44 13.86
C ALA A 225 -14.47 15.26 14.10
N ILE A 226 -14.44 14.21 13.28
CA ILE A 226 -15.20 12.97 13.46
C ILE A 226 -14.89 12.37 14.83
N ARG A 227 -13.61 12.12 15.15
CA ARG A 227 -13.21 11.57 16.46
C ARG A 227 -13.75 12.39 17.63
N LYS A 228 -13.59 13.73 17.56
CA LYS A 228 -14.06 14.63 18.62
C LYS A 228 -15.57 14.54 18.83
N LYS A 229 -16.33 14.44 17.74
CA LYS A 229 -17.80 14.32 17.81
C LYS A 229 -18.25 12.94 18.29
N MET A 230 -17.61 11.87 17.81
CA MET A 230 -17.92 10.49 18.24
C MET A 230 -17.54 10.20 19.71
N LYS A 231 -16.53 10.90 20.27
CA LYS A 231 -16.06 10.72 21.66
C LYS A 231 -15.69 9.27 22.02
N VAL A 232 -15.22 8.50 21.03
CA VAL A 232 -14.91 7.06 21.19
C VAL A 232 -13.47 6.83 21.62
N PHE A 233 -12.58 7.77 21.28
CA PHE A 233 -11.14 7.70 21.57
C PHE A 233 -10.64 8.94 22.30
N ASP A 234 -9.73 8.74 23.25
CA ASP A 234 -9.16 9.83 24.04
C ASP A 234 -8.16 10.68 23.25
N SER A 235 -7.56 10.12 22.20
CA SER A 235 -6.57 10.82 21.39
C SER A 235 -6.69 10.53 19.90
N ASP A 236 -6.15 11.45 19.09
CA ASP A 236 -6.05 11.28 17.63
C ASP A 236 -5.13 10.10 17.29
N LEU A 237 -4.09 9.84 18.11
CA LEU A 237 -3.21 8.70 17.92
C LEU A 237 -3.96 7.36 18.02
N GLU A 238 -4.72 7.14 19.09
CA GLU A 238 -5.44 5.86 19.27
C GLU A 238 -6.53 5.69 18.20
N PHE A 239 -7.16 6.77 17.79
CA PHE A 239 -8.11 6.75 16.69
C PHE A 239 -7.43 6.37 15.37
N ALA A 240 -6.30 7.00 15.03
CA ALA A 240 -5.54 6.70 13.82
C ALA A 240 -5.02 5.25 13.79
N LYS A 241 -4.48 4.76 14.91
CA LYS A 241 -4.07 3.36 15.07
C LYS A 241 -5.23 2.38 14.81
N MET A 242 -6.44 2.70 15.29
CA MET A 242 -7.62 1.88 15.03
C MET A 242 -7.95 1.88 13.55
N LEU A 243 -7.95 3.03 12.86
CA LEU A 243 -8.22 3.10 11.42
C LEU A 243 -7.25 2.23 10.61
N ILE A 244 -5.95 2.24 10.93
CA ILE A 244 -4.96 1.40 10.25
C ILE A 244 -5.18 -0.10 10.50
N LYS A 245 -5.73 -0.49 11.65
CA LYS A 245 -6.07 -1.89 11.97
C LYS A 245 -7.30 -2.40 11.23
N ILE A 246 -8.21 -1.51 10.84
CA ILE A 246 -9.42 -1.86 10.09
C ILE A 246 -9.06 -1.99 8.61
N PRO A 247 -9.50 -3.05 7.90
CA PRO A 247 -9.39 -3.14 6.46
C PRO A 247 -9.95 -1.88 5.79
N VAL A 248 -9.26 -1.34 4.79
CA VAL A 248 -9.65 -0.06 4.17
C VAL A 248 -11.10 -0.05 3.68
N VAL A 249 -11.56 -1.17 3.15
CA VAL A 249 -12.93 -1.36 2.65
C VAL A 249 -14.00 -1.25 3.75
N ASP A 250 -13.63 -1.48 5.00
CA ASP A 250 -14.55 -1.49 6.14
C ASP A 250 -14.50 -0.18 6.94
N ARG A 251 -13.53 0.72 6.68
CA ARG A 251 -13.32 1.92 7.49
C ARG A 251 -14.49 2.88 7.46
N ILE A 252 -15.05 3.14 6.30
CA ILE A 252 -16.21 4.05 6.15
C ILE A 252 -17.41 3.47 6.91
N GLY A 253 -17.77 2.20 6.66
CA GLY A 253 -18.87 1.54 7.37
C GLY A 253 -18.64 1.50 8.88
N TRP A 254 -17.41 1.29 9.33
CA TRP A 254 -17.06 1.35 10.74
C TRP A 254 -17.26 2.77 11.33
N LEU A 255 -16.86 3.81 10.62
CA LEU A 255 -17.08 5.20 11.06
C LEU A 255 -18.56 5.52 11.19
N GLU A 256 -19.38 5.12 10.22
CA GLU A 256 -20.84 5.29 10.24
C GLU A 256 -21.48 4.54 11.41
N GLU A 257 -21.03 3.31 11.67
CA GLU A 257 -21.51 2.52 12.81
C GLU A 257 -21.17 3.19 14.15
N GLN A 258 -19.95 3.71 14.32
CA GLN A 258 -19.55 4.42 15.53
C GLN A 258 -20.35 5.71 15.71
N ALA A 259 -20.60 6.47 14.63
CA ALA A 259 -21.43 7.67 14.66
C ALA A 259 -22.87 7.36 15.08
N TYR A 260 -23.45 6.30 14.53
CA TYR A 260 -24.79 5.84 14.89
C TYR A 260 -24.87 5.39 16.36
N ASN A 261 -23.89 4.60 16.81
CA ASN A 261 -23.80 4.14 18.21
C ASN A 261 -23.65 5.31 19.18
N GLN A 262 -22.92 6.36 18.81
CA GLN A 262 -22.82 7.57 19.62
C GLN A 262 -24.17 8.31 19.72
N MET A 263 -24.87 8.42 18.60
CA MET A 263 -26.21 9.03 18.57
C MET A 263 -27.19 8.28 19.48
N LEU A 264 -27.21 6.95 19.45
CA LEU A 264 -28.08 6.13 20.31
C LEU A 264 -27.78 6.29 21.80
N LYS A 265 -26.51 6.54 22.16
CA LYS A 265 -26.13 6.66 23.60
C LYS A 265 -26.54 8.01 24.19
N ASN A 266 -26.17 9.12 23.58
CA ASN A 266 -26.38 10.45 24.16
C ASN A 266 -26.38 11.56 23.07
N GLY A 267 -26.53 11.22 21.80
CA GLY A 267 -26.44 12.15 20.68
C GLY A 267 -27.80 12.61 20.18
N THR A 268 -27.75 13.48 19.20
CA THR A 268 -28.91 13.98 18.46
C THR A 268 -28.80 13.55 16.99
N ILE A 269 -29.94 13.53 16.28
CA ILE A 269 -29.96 13.28 14.83
C ILE A 269 -29.09 14.31 14.10
N LYS A 270 -29.10 15.58 14.55
CA LYS A 270 -28.28 16.63 13.96
C LYS A 270 -26.78 16.36 14.08
N GLU A 271 -26.35 15.85 15.24
CA GLU A 271 -24.93 15.46 15.42
C GLU A 271 -24.53 14.28 14.50
N LEU A 272 -25.43 13.32 14.29
CA LEU A 272 -25.23 12.22 13.34
C LEU A 272 -25.11 12.74 11.90
N GLU A 273 -25.99 13.64 11.48
CA GLU A 273 -25.93 14.27 10.16
C GLU A 273 -24.62 15.04 9.95
N GLU A 274 -24.17 15.77 10.96
CA GLU A 274 -22.89 16.48 10.93
C GLU A 274 -21.69 15.53 10.82
N ILE A 275 -21.71 14.39 11.53
CA ILE A 275 -20.64 13.39 11.43
C ILE A 275 -20.66 12.72 10.04
N ASN A 276 -21.83 12.34 9.55
CA ASN A 276 -21.97 11.71 8.23
C ASN A 276 -21.48 12.64 7.11
N SER A 277 -21.78 13.94 7.20
CA SER A 277 -21.25 14.92 6.24
C SER A 277 -19.71 15.03 6.26
N LEU A 278 -19.08 14.80 7.41
CA LEU A 278 -17.61 14.72 7.50
C LEU A 278 -17.09 13.40 6.91
N ILE A 279 -17.80 12.28 7.13
CA ILE A 279 -17.43 10.97 6.58
C ILE A 279 -17.48 10.99 5.05
N GLU A 280 -18.52 11.57 4.45
CA GLU A 280 -18.63 11.74 3.00
C GLU A 280 -17.44 12.49 2.36
N ARG A 281 -16.78 13.39 3.09
CA ARG A 281 -15.61 14.11 2.57
C ARG A 281 -14.34 13.29 2.55
N VAL A 282 -14.25 12.28 3.40
CA VAL A 282 -13.11 11.36 3.47
C VAL A 282 -13.36 10.04 2.74
N GLN A 283 -14.55 9.86 2.17
CA GLN A 283 -14.91 8.79 1.26
C GLN A 283 -14.51 9.17 -0.18
#